data_cb91f54146516f48559b27ea2dff79b3
#
_entry.id   cb91f54146516f48559b27ea2dff79b3
#
_cell.length_a   1.000
_cell.length_b   1.000
_cell.length_c   1.000
_cell.angle_alpha   90.00
_cell.angle_beta   90.00
_cell.angle_gamma   90.00
#
_symmetry.space_group_name_H-M   'P 1'
#
loop_
_entity.id
_entity.type
_entity.pdbx_description
1 polymer ?
#
loop_
_entity_poly.entity_id
_entity_poly.type
_entity_poly.pdbx_seq_one_letter_code
_entity_poly.pdbx_strand_id
1 'polypeptide(L)'
;MKATLVTPYRTVTGRDGEKVAYGWKDLAVTFLRTYFVPDNPEGEAEFASKTTAVIATWKDAAEGFVTDLITYTLAWNETQLDGRTQIPYNKLNIFLKACFATAKITAFDISTLTVDNFGGEIGDLLGTEAPNVGNLIEAAGMPECGLDLSTLDSSIESV
;
A
#
# COMPACT_ATOMS: atom_id res chain seq x y z
N MET A 1 -29.90 14.17 -12.77
CA MET A 1 -29.33 13.27 -13.81
C MET A 1 -30.42 12.35 -14.34
N LYS A 2 -30.69 12.36 -15.64
CA LYS A 2 -31.42 11.25 -16.23
C LYS A 2 -30.42 10.15 -16.52
N ALA A 3 -30.37 9.13 -15.67
CA ALA A 3 -29.64 7.92 -15.98
C ALA A 3 -30.33 7.22 -17.14
N THR A 4 -29.88 7.45 -18.35
CA THR A 4 -30.33 6.68 -19.50
C THR A 4 -29.58 5.37 -19.48
N LEU A 5 -30.19 4.32 -18.99
CA LEU A 5 -29.74 2.94 -19.18
C LEU A 5 -29.75 2.62 -20.67
N VAL A 6 -28.64 2.84 -21.33
CA VAL A 6 -28.49 2.50 -22.75
C VAL A 6 -27.68 1.22 -22.85
N THR A 7 -28.40 0.13 -23.02
CA THR A 7 -27.99 -1.22 -23.43
C THR A 7 -27.01 -1.96 -22.48
N PRO A 8 -27.06 -3.30 -22.43
CA PRO A 8 -26.42 -4.12 -21.39
C PRO A 8 -24.88 -4.12 -21.36
N TYR A 9 -24.22 -3.28 -22.15
CA TYR A 9 -22.76 -3.27 -22.29
C TYR A 9 -22.09 -1.90 -22.09
N ARG A 10 -22.81 -0.88 -21.61
CA ARG A 10 -22.21 0.41 -21.31
C ARG A 10 -22.22 0.69 -19.81
N THR A 11 -21.03 0.74 -19.25
CA THR A 11 -20.82 1.26 -17.90
C THR A 11 -20.99 2.78 -17.92
N VAL A 12 -21.88 3.30 -17.10
CA VAL A 12 -22.01 4.74 -16.85
C VAL A 12 -20.97 5.13 -15.79
N THR A 13 -20.08 6.04 -16.13
CA THR A 13 -19.13 6.62 -15.20
C THR A 13 -19.34 8.13 -15.15
N GLY A 14 -19.27 8.71 -13.98
CA GLY A 14 -19.39 10.15 -13.82
C GLY A 14 -19.83 10.57 -12.41
N ARG A 15 -19.90 11.88 -12.21
CA ARG A 15 -20.35 12.49 -10.96
C ARG A 15 -21.62 13.28 -11.20
N ASP A 16 -22.58 13.14 -10.32
CA ASP A 16 -23.80 13.96 -10.29
C ASP A 16 -24.05 14.41 -8.85
N GLY A 17 -23.71 15.67 -8.55
CA GLY A 17 -23.80 16.20 -7.21
C GLY A 17 -22.97 15.36 -6.23
N GLU A 18 -23.64 14.80 -5.22
CA GLU A 18 -23.04 13.97 -4.18
C GLU A 18 -22.86 12.49 -4.56
N LYS A 19 -23.30 12.11 -5.74
CA LYS A 19 -23.26 10.69 -6.18
C LYS A 19 -22.20 10.49 -7.24
N VAL A 20 -21.43 9.43 -7.08
CA VAL A 20 -20.45 8.96 -8.06
C VAL A 20 -20.91 7.62 -8.61
N ALA A 21 -21.02 7.55 -9.93
CA ALA A 21 -21.29 6.31 -10.65
C ALA A 21 -19.98 5.70 -11.13
N TYR A 22 -19.74 4.44 -10.82
CA TYR A 22 -18.63 3.68 -11.36
C TYR A 22 -19.13 2.31 -11.84
N GLY A 23 -18.64 1.90 -12.99
CA GLY A 23 -19.02 0.62 -13.59
C GLY A 23 -17.91 -0.41 -13.43
N TRP A 24 -18.28 -1.65 -13.17
CA TRP A 24 -17.37 -2.78 -13.22
C TRP A 24 -17.48 -3.46 -14.57
N LYS A 25 -16.39 -3.42 -15.35
CA LYS A 25 -16.37 -3.87 -16.76
C LYS A 25 -16.90 -5.28 -16.97
N ASP A 26 -16.59 -6.19 -16.04
CA ASP A 26 -16.86 -7.62 -16.23
C ASP A 26 -18.25 -8.05 -15.77
N LEU A 27 -18.95 -7.21 -15.01
CA LEU A 27 -20.25 -7.55 -14.44
C LEU A 27 -21.43 -6.79 -15.04
N ALA A 28 -21.20 -5.88 -15.99
CA ALA A 28 -22.22 -4.98 -16.56
C ALA A 28 -23.09 -4.27 -15.49
N VAL A 29 -22.52 -4.05 -14.30
CA VAL A 29 -23.20 -3.44 -13.15
C VAL A 29 -22.63 -2.05 -12.93
N THR A 30 -23.52 -1.09 -12.72
CA THR A 30 -23.15 0.27 -12.30
C THR A 30 -23.47 0.45 -10.83
N PHE A 31 -22.44 0.80 -10.07
CA PHE A 31 -22.59 1.12 -8.66
C PHE A 31 -22.74 2.63 -8.49
N LEU A 32 -23.72 3.03 -7.68
CA LEU A 32 -23.87 4.40 -7.22
C LEU A 32 -23.48 4.47 -5.76
N ARG A 33 -22.51 5.30 -5.45
CA ARG A 33 -22.18 5.58 -4.06
C ARG A 33 -22.26 7.08 -3.82
N THR A 34 -22.70 7.46 -2.64
CA THR A 34 -22.64 8.86 -2.20
C THR A 34 -21.18 9.27 -2.08
N TYR A 35 -20.84 10.39 -2.71
CA TYR A 35 -19.53 10.99 -2.52
C TYR A 35 -19.50 11.62 -1.12
N PHE A 36 -18.66 11.05 -0.28
CA PHE A 36 -18.43 11.61 1.05
C PHE A 36 -17.25 12.57 0.96
N VAL A 37 -17.46 13.81 1.31
CA VAL A 37 -16.36 14.77 1.53
C VAL A 37 -16.00 14.60 3.00
N PRO A 38 -14.78 14.17 3.32
CA PRO A 38 -14.37 14.03 4.71
C PRO A 38 -14.41 15.36 5.43
N ASP A 39 -14.85 15.34 6.68
CA ASP A 39 -14.94 16.52 7.53
C ASP A 39 -13.58 16.98 8.08
N ASN A 40 -12.49 16.28 7.74
CA ASN A 40 -11.15 16.59 8.20
C ASN A 40 -10.16 16.79 7.02
N PRO A 41 -10.21 17.96 6.35
CA PRO A 41 -9.32 18.24 5.22
C PRO A 41 -7.83 18.32 5.61
N GLU A 42 -7.50 18.67 6.84
CA GLU A 42 -6.12 18.72 7.34
C GLU A 42 -5.55 17.30 7.50
N GLY A 43 -6.32 16.39 8.09
CA GLY A 43 -5.94 14.99 8.21
C GLY A 43 -5.81 14.28 6.86
N GLU A 44 -6.62 14.66 5.87
CA GLU A 44 -6.48 14.14 4.50
C GLU A 44 -5.21 14.65 3.82
N ALA A 45 -4.89 15.93 3.97
CA ALA A 45 -3.67 16.51 3.41
C ALA A 45 -2.42 15.85 4.03
N GLU A 46 -2.43 15.62 5.34
CA GLU A 46 -1.36 14.92 6.05
C GLU A 46 -1.23 13.48 5.56
N PHE A 47 -2.32 12.73 5.46
CA PHE A 47 -2.30 11.36 4.95
C PHE A 47 -1.84 11.30 3.49
N ALA A 48 -2.28 12.24 2.65
CA ALA A 48 -1.85 12.34 1.26
C ALA A 48 -0.34 12.62 1.15
N SER A 49 0.20 13.51 1.98
CA SER A 49 1.63 13.80 2.06
C SER A 49 2.44 12.54 2.41
N LYS A 50 2.05 11.85 3.48
CA LYS A 50 2.67 10.60 3.94
C LYS A 50 2.63 9.52 2.85
N THR A 51 1.47 9.33 2.23
CA THR A 51 1.31 8.35 1.14
C THR A 51 2.17 8.70 -0.07
N THR A 52 2.27 9.99 -0.40
CA THR A 52 3.08 10.46 -1.53
C THR A 52 4.57 10.17 -1.29
N ALA A 53 5.08 10.41 -0.08
CA ALA A 53 6.46 10.11 0.27
C ALA A 53 6.78 8.61 0.15
N VAL A 54 5.91 7.75 0.69
CA VAL A 54 6.09 6.29 0.58
C VAL A 54 6.05 5.81 -0.87
N ILE A 55 5.15 6.36 -1.69
CA ILE A 55 5.09 6.01 -3.13
C ILE A 55 6.33 6.50 -3.88
N ALA A 56 6.87 7.66 -3.52
CA ALA A 56 8.13 8.15 -4.10
C ALA A 56 9.29 7.20 -3.77
N THR A 57 9.47 6.87 -2.48
CA THR A 57 10.46 5.89 -2.02
C THR A 57 10.32 4.54 -2.73
N TRP A 58 9.09 4.06 -2.90
CA TRP A 58 8.81 2.83 -3.65
C TRP A 58 9.30 2.87 -5.10
N LYS A 59 9.16 4.01 -5.79
CA LYS A 59 9.57 4.15 -7.19
C LYS A 59 11.09 4.10 -7.36
N ASP A 60 11.81 4.55 -6.33
CA ASP A 60 13.26 4.62 -6.33
C ASP A 60 13.90 3.37 -5.70
N ALA A 61 13.09 2.41 -5.23
CA ALA A 61 13.57 1.18 -4.62
C ALA A 61 14.26 0.26 -5.63
N ALA A 62 15.34 -0.39 -5.21
CA ALA A 62 16.10 -1.34 -6.00
C ALA A 62 15.27 -2.55 -6.43
N GLU A 63 15.56 -3.14 -7.60
CA GLU A 63 14.84 -4.28 -8.17
C GLU A 63 14.87 -5.51 -7.24
N GLY A 64 16.00 -5.75 -6.58
CA GLY A 64 16.15 -6.85 -5.60
C GLY A 64 15.16 -6.73 -4.45
N PHE A 65 15.08 -5.53 -3.84
CA PHE A 65 14.11 -5.24 -2.79
C PHE A 65 12.66 -5.46 -3.25
N VAL A 66 12.32 -5.01 -4.46
CA VAL A 66 10.99 -5.22 -5.05
C VAL A 66 10.70 -6.72 -5.23
N THR A 67 11.69 -7.52 -5.62
CA THR A 67 11.56 -8.97 -5.81
C THR A 67 11.31 -9.68 -4.47
N ASP A 68 12.05 -9.31 -3.43
CA ASP A 68 11.86 -9.85 -2.07
C ASP A 68 10.46 -9.49 -1.53
N LEU A 69 10.02 -8.26 -1.77
CA LEU A 69 8.68 -7.84 -1.36
C LEU A 69 7.56 -8.56 -2.14
N ILE A 70 7.78 -8.92 -3.41
CA ILE A 70 6.85 -9.79 -4.15
C ILE A 70 6.76 -11.15 -3.48
N THR A 71 7.89 -11.76 -3.11
CA THR A 71 7.94 -13.05 -2.41
C THR A 71 7.16 -13.01 -1.11
N TYR A 72 7.37 -11.97 -0.31
CA TYR A 72 6.61 -11.78 0.92
C TYR A 72 5.11 -11.55 0.65
N THR A 73 4.76 -10.75 -0.37
CA THR A 73 3.36 -10.47 -0.71
C THR A 73 2.60 -11.73 -1.11
N LEU A 74 3.23 -12.65 -1.83
CA LEU A 74 2.63 -13.94 -2.18
C LEU A 74 2.36 -14.78 -0.94
N ALA A 75 3.34 -14.92 -0.06
CA ALA A 75 3.19 -15.64 1.20
C ALA A 75 2.11 -15.00 2.12
N TRP A 76 2.07 -13.66 2.16
CA TRP A 76 1.00 -12.93 2.85
C TRP A 76 -0.38 -13.30 2.32
N ASN A 77 -0.56 -13.27 1.01
CA ASN A 77 -1.84 -13.57 0.39
C ASN A 77 -2.27 -15.03 0.61
N GLU A 78 -1.32 -15.94 0.69
CA GLU A 78 -1.59 -17.36 0.97
C GLU A 78 -1.97 -17.63 2.44
N THR A 79 -1.36 -16.91 3.38
CA THR A 79 -1.48 -17.20 4.81
C THR A 79 -2.46 -16.29 5.55
N GLN A 80 -2.60 -15.03 5.13
CA GLN A 80 -3.35 -14.02 5.86
C GLN A 80 -4.71 -13.67 5.24
N LEU A 81 -4.98 -14.10 4.00
CA LEU A 81 -6.27 -13.86 3.38
C LEU A 81 -7.21 -15.06 3.57
N ASP A 82 -8.42 -14.80 4.06
CA ASP A 82 -9.52 -15.74 3.94
C ASP A 82 -10.00 -15.75 2.48
N GLY A 83 -9.63 -16.81 1.75
CA GLY A 83 -9.73 -16.93 0.29
C GLY A 83 -11.12 -16.76 -0.32
N ARG A 84 -12.13 -16.31 0.44
CA ARG A 84 -13.51 -16.18 -0.03
C ARG A 84 -14.01 -14.74 -0.18
N THR A 85 -13.41 -13.78 0.52
CA THR A 85 -13.99 -12.44 0.64
C THR A 85 -13.01 -11.29 0.49
N GLN A 86 -11.70 -11.54 0.47
CA GLN A 86 -10.69 -10.50 0.46
C GLN A 86 -9.99 -10.41 -0.89
N ILE A 87 -9.80 -9.18 -1.35
CA ILE A 87 -9.00 -8.92 -2.55
C ILE A 87 -7.52 -9.10 -2.19
N PRO A 88 -6.75 -9.88 -2.97
CA PRO A 88 -5.31 -10.05 -2.73
C PRO A 88 -4.58 -8.72 -2.70
N TYR A 89 -3.67 -8.59 -1.74
CA TYR A 89 -2.79 -7.43 -1.67
C TYR A 89 -1.79 -7.47 -2.84
N ASN A 90 -1.48 -6.31 -3.39
CA ASN A 90 -0.32 -6.15 -4.26
C ASN A 90 0.90 -5.70 -3.43
N LYS A 91 2.09 -5.79 -4.04
CA LYS A 91 3.35 -5.43 -3.41
C LYS A 91 3.39 -3.99 -2.85
N LEU A 92 2.83 -3.02 -3.58
CA LEU A 92 2.76 -1.64 -3.10
C LEU A 92 1.86 -1.50 -1.87
N ASN A 93 0.74 -2.23 -1.82
CA ASN A 93 -0.14 -2.21 -0.66
C ASN A 93 0.53 -2.81 0.59
N ILE A 94 1.32 -3.87 0.43
CA ILE A 94 2.13 -4.44 1.53
C ILE A 94 3.20 -3.45 1.96
N PHE A 95 3.92 -2.82 1.02
CA PHE A 95 4.92 -1.80 1.34
C PHE A 95 4.32 -0.62 2.11
N LEU A 96 3.21 -0.04 1.62
CA LEU A 96 2.47 1.00 2.32
C LEU A 96 2.08 0.55 3.75
N LYS A 97 1.51 -0.65 3.87
CA LYS A 97 1.10 -1.19 5.17
C LYS A 97 2.28 -1.31 6.14
N ALA A 98 3.41 -1.83 5.68
CA ALA A 98 4.61 -1.98 6.49
C ALA A 98 5.17 -0.62 6.92
N CYS A 99 5.34 0.34 5.99
CA CYS A 99 5.83 1.68 6.30
C CYS A 99 4.93 2.41 7.31
N PHE A 100 3.61 2.37 7.12
CA PHE A 100 2.68 2.99 8.08
C PHE A 100 2.66 2.30 9.44
N ALA A 101 2.81 0.96 9.48
CA ALA A 101 2.90 0.23 10.73
C ALA A 101 4.18 0.58 11.50
N THR A 102 5.32 0.61 10.81
CA THR A 102 6.60 1.03 11.39
C THR A 102 6.53 2.46 11.92
N ALA A 103 6.04 3.41 11.12
CA ALA A 103 5.89 4.80 11.54
C ALA A 103 5.01 4.97 12.78
N LYS A 104 3.98 4.14 12.93
CA LYS A 104 3.11 4.14 14.13
C LYS A 104 3.85 3.63 15.38
N ILE A 105 4.73 2.65 15.23
CA ILE A 105 5.50 2.06 16.34
C ILE A 105 6.59 3.03 16.79
N THR A 106 7.24 3.70 15.84
CA THR A 106 8.41 4.57 16.11
C THR A 106 8.08 6.03 16.32
N ALA A 107 6.84 6.43 16.06
CA ALA A 107 6.43 7.83 15.98
C ALA A 107 7.22 8.66 14.95
N PHE A 108 7.80 8.00 13.94
CA PHE A 108 8.53 8.64 12.85
C PHE A 108 7.59 9.38 11.89
N ASP A 109 8.02 10.55 11.42
CA ASP A 109 7.26 11.30 10.41
C ASP A 109 7.53 10.74 9.01
N ILE A 110 6.68 9.82 8.59
CA ILE A 110 6.77 9.15 7.30
C ILE A 110 6.64 10.09 6.08
N SER A 111 6.22 11.35 6.28
CA SER A 111 6.12 12.33 5.19
C SER A 111 7.50 12.76 4.65
N THR A 112 8.56 12.49 5.41
CA THR A 112 9.96 12.79 5.04
C THR A 112 10.71 11.57 4.51
N LEU A 113 10.03 10.42 4.35
CA LEU A 113 10.65 9.18 3.92
C LEU A 113 11.23 9.28 2.50
N THR A 114 12.46 8.83 2.34
CA THR A 114 13.18 8.67 1.07
C THR A 114 13.95 7.37 1.07
N VAL A 115 14.50 6.93 -0.06
CA VAL A 115 15.38 5.75 -0.10
C VAL A 115 16.59 5.96 0.79
N ASP A 116 17.19 7.15 0.74
CA ASP A 116 18.43 7.46 1.48
C ASP A 116 18.26 7.42 3.02
N ASN A 117 17.08 7.83 3.54
CA ASN A 117 16.82 7.83 4.97
C ASN A 117 16.05 6.60 5.46
N PHE A 118 15.62 5.74 4.55
CA PHE A 118 14.87 4.53 4.87
C PHE A 118 15.67 3.63 5.84
N GLY A 119 16.98 3.53 5.60
CA GLY A 119 17.90 2.76 6.44
C GLY A 119 18.03 3.31 7.85
N GLY A 120 18.25 4.63 8.01
CA GLY A 120 18.35 5.28 9.31
C GLY A 120 17.11 5.07 10.16
N GLU A 121 15.93 5.30 9.59
CA GLU A 121 14.68 5.25 10.34
C GLU A 121 14.19 3.81 10.67
N ILE A 122 14.39 2.87 9.76
CA ILE A 122 13.99 1.47 9.95
C ILE A 122 15.17 0.66 10.52
N GLY A 123 16.37 0.95 10.08
CA GLY A 123 17.58 0.29 10.54
C GLY A 123 17.90 0.60 12.01
N ASP A 124 17.72 1.84 12.45
CA ASP A 124 17.95 2.25 13.85
C ASP A 124 17.04 1.50 14.83
N LEU A 125 15.83 1.17 14.42
CA LEU A 125 14.89 0.36 15.21
C LEU A 125 15.41 -1.04 15.50
N LEU A 126 16.07 -1.65 14.52
CA LEU A 126 16.55 -3.04 14.59
C LEU A 126 18.04 -3.14 14.82
N GLY A 127 18.75 -1.99 14.87
CA GLY A 127 20.20 -1.94 15.00
C GLY A 127 20.91 -2.50 13.75
N THR A 128 20.29 -2.36 12.57
CA THR A 128 20.84 -2.84 11.29
C THR A 128 21.16 -1.67 10.37
N GLU A 129 22.32 -1.75 9.69
CA GLU A 129 22.76 -0.73 8.73
C GLU A 129 22.16 -0.93 7.32
N ALA A 130 21.51 -2.06 7.06
CA ALA A 130 21.01 -2.41 5.72
C ALA A 130 19.48 -2.58 5.72
N PRO A 131 18.77 -1.59 5.18
CA PRO A 131 17.32 -1.66 5.10
C PRO A 131 16.87 -2.62 3.98
N ASN A 132 16.39 -3.76 4.39
CA ASN A 132 15.85 -4.79 3.51
C ASN A 132 14.39 -5.12 3.85
N VAL A 133 13.76 -5.99 3.06
CA VAL A 133 12.36 -6.37 3.27
C VAL A 133 12.18 -7.09 4.62
N GLY A 134 13.09 -8.00 4.98
CA GLY A 134 13.02 -8.72 6.25
C GLY A 134 12.96 -7.76 7.44
N ASN A 135 13.89 -6.80 7.48
CA ASN A 135 13.95 -5.77 8.54
C ASN A 135 12.70 -4.88 8.56
N LEU A 136 12.18 -4.50 7.39
CA LEU A 136 10.95 -3.72 7.31
C LEU A 136 9.74 -4.47 7.90
N ILE A 137 9.60 -5.74 7.57
CA ILE A 137 8.49 -6.59 8.05
C ILE A 137 8.59 -6.80 9.56
N GLU A 138 9.79 -7.03 10.07
CA GLU A 138 10.06 -7.16 11.51
C GLU A 138 9.76 -5.86 12.26
N ALA A 139 10.28 -4.71 11.78
CA ALA A 139 10.02 -3.38 12.35
C ALA A 139 8.51 -3.02 12.35
N ALA A 140 7.80 -3.44 11.32
CA ALA A 140 6.35 -3.25 11.22
C ALA A 140 5.54 -4.16 12.14
N GLY A 141 6.16 -5.15 12.79
CA GLY A 141 5.47 -6.17 13.59
C GLY A 141 4.51 -7.02 12.73
N MET A 142 4.83 -7.21 11.46
CA MET A 142 4.02 -8.02 10.55
C MET A 142 4.40 -9.51 10.65
N PRO A 143 3.47 -10.45 10.39
CA PRO A 143 3.76 -11.88 10.52
C PRO A 143 4.75 -12.36 9.44
N GLU A 144 5.58 -13.33 9.78
CA GLU A 144 6.58 -13.94 8.88
C GLU A 144 5.97 -14.72 7.71
N CYS A 145 4.70 -15.11 7.81
CA CYS A 145 3.96 -15.84 6.76
C CYS A 145 4.61 -17.17 6.33
N GLY A 146 5.37 -17.80 7.24
CA GLY A 146 6.09 -19.04 6.97
C GLY A 146 7.39 -18.85 6.17
N LEU A 147 7.86 -17.62 6.00
CA LEU A 147 9.13 -17.29 5.38
C LEU A 147 10.21 -17.08 6.45
N ASP A 148 11.44 -17.41 6.08
CA ASP A 148 12.62 -16.94 6.82
C ASP A 148 12.96 -15.52 6.37
N LEU A 149 12.64 -14.53 7.21
CA LEU A 149 12.82 -13.10 6.88
C LEU A 149 14.28 -12.75 6.61
N SER A 150 15.25 -13.53 7.14
CA SER A 150 16.69 -13.32 6.89
C SER A 150 17.08 -13.57 5.43
N THR A 151 16.24 -14.26 4.64
CA THR A 151 16.46 -14.49 3.21
C THR A 151 15.96 -13.36 2.31
N LEU A 152 15.20 -12.40 2.87
CA LEU A 152 14.69 -11.23 2.17
C LEU A 152 15.64 -10.05 2.44
N ASP A 153 16.89 -10.22 2.04
CA ASP A 153 18.03 -9.40 2.45
C ASP A 153 18.48 -8.35 1.43
N SER A 154 17.78 -8.25 0.28
CA SER A 154 18.09 -7.25 -0.74
C SER A 154 17.83 -5.83 -0.22
N SER A 155 18.87 -4.96 -0.29
CA SER A 155 18.76 -3.57 0.12
C SER A 155 17.76 -2.80 -0.74
N ILE A 156 17.10 -1.81 -0.13
CA ILE A 156 16.24 -0.86 -0.87
C ILE A 156 17.06 0.07 -1.78
N GLU A 157 18.32 0.33 -1.42
CA GLU A 157 19.23 1.16 -2.19
C GLU A 157 19.80 0.37 -3.38
N SER A 158 19.91 1.02 -4.54
CA SER A 158 20.66 0.48 -5.65
C SER A 158 22.16 0.63 -5.34
N VAL A 159 22.88 -0.48 -5.33
CA VAL A 159 24.35 -0.49 -5.25
C VAL A 159 24.94 -0.02 -6.59
#